data_ad32a89659ec2913eb042b7841a9db30
#
_entry.id   ad32a89659ec2913eb042b7841a9db30
#
_cell.length_a   1.000
_cell.length_b   1.000
_cell.length_c   1.000
_cell.angle_alpha   90.00
_cell.angle_beta   90.00
_cell.angle_gamma   90.00
#
_symmetry.space_group_name_H-M   'P 1'
#
loop_
_entity.id
_entity.type
_entity.pdbx_description
1 polymer ?
#
loop_
_entity_poly.entity_id
_entity_poly.type
_entity_poly.pdbx_seq_one_letter_code
_entity_poly.pdbx_strand_id
1 'polypeptide(L)'
;MRLVTAVAAVAAVGFAVSTAAAQTVPTSRDQVAYPGGQLPNNPKVALVKIADGLHDPVGVAAAFDGSGRIFICERVGRVRIVTKDGKLLDKPFLDLTKINPLGNDVQTGFVEQGLWSIAFDPDFKTNHYFYVH
;
A
#
# COMPACT_ATOMS: atom_id res chain seq x y z
N MET A 1 40.63 -19.46 68.40
CA MET A 1 40.07 -18.37 67.62
C MET A 1 40.49 -18.56 66.18
N ARG A 2 39.61 -19.13 65.34
CA ARG A 2 39.89 -19.44 63.91
C ARG A 2 39.26 -18.34 63.08
N LEU A 3 40.10 -17.64 62.34
CA LEU A 3 39.69 -16.64 61.33
C LEU A 3 39.22 -17.33 60.08
N VAL A 4 37.98 -17.14 59.69
CA VAL A 4 37.45 -17.63 58.40
C VAL A 4 37.50 -16.48 57.41
N THR A 5 38.36 -16.61 56.41
CA THR A 5 38.49 -15.65 55.33
C THR A 5 37.49 -16.03 54.24
N ALA A 6 36.46 -15.20 54.02
CA ALA A 6 35.53 -15.35 52.95
C ALA A 6 36.09 -14.70 51.67
N VAL A 7 36.28 -15.53 50.64
CA VAL A 7 36.64 -15.06 49.29
C VAL A 7 35.35 -14.80 48.51
N ALA A 8 35.10 -13.52 48.22
CA ALA A 8 33.98 -13.14 47.35
C ALA A 8 34.41 -13.25 45.89
N ALA A 9 33.76 -14.14 45.14
CA ALA A 9 33.92 -14.27 43.71
C ALA A 9 33.01 -13.22 43.03
N VAL A 10 33.63 -12.27 42.35
CA VAL A 10 32.90 -11.30 41.49
C VAL A 10 32.71 -11.96 40.12
N ALA A 11 31.47 -12.32 39.78
CA ALA A 11 31.11 -12.76 38.46
C ALA A 11 30.96 -11.54 37.55
N ALA A 12 31.84 -11.40 36.55
CA ALA A 12 31.71 -10.39 35.50
C ALA A 12 30.65 -10.86 34.49
N VAL A 13 29.52 -10.16 34.49
CA VAL A 13 28.50 -10.34 33.44
C VAL A 13 28.96 -9.57 32.22
N GLY A 14 29.46 -10.28 31.20
CA GLY A 14 29.78 -9.71 29.91
C GLY A 14 28.54 -9.40 29.13
N PHE A 15 28.24 -8.13 28.89
CA PHE A 15 27.24 -7.70 27.93
C PHE A 15 27.79 -7.86 26.52
N ALA A 16 27.29 -8.85 25.77
CA ALA A 16 27.53 -8.93 24.35
C ALA A 16 26.72 -7.84 23.63
N VAL A 17 27.37 -6.79 23.20
CA VAL A 17 26.77 -5.79 22.32
C VAL A 17 26.68 -6.41 20.95
N SER A 18 25.48 -6.86 20.57
CA SER A 18 25.19 -7.27 19.21
C SER A 18 25.14 -6.02 18.32
N THR A 19 26.19 -5.85 17.51
CA THR A 19 26.17 -4.84 16.44
C THR A 19 25.22 -5.32 15.36
N ALA A 20 24.03 -4.75 15.31
CA ALA A 20 23.12 -4.95 14.18
C ALA A 20 23.84 -4.42 12.93
N ALA A 21 24.15 -5.30 11.99
CA ALA A 21 24.66 -4.90 10.68
C ALA A 21 23.61 -4.02 10.00
N ALA A 22 24.00 -2.81 9.61
CA ALA A 22 23.14 -1.92 8.84
C ALA A 22 22.76 -2.63 7.54
N GLN A 23 21.46 -2.90 7.36
CA GLN A 23 20.95 -3.44 6.12
C GLN A 23 21.04 -2.33 5.06
N THR A 24 21.88 -2.52 4.07
CA THR A 24 21.92 -1.63 2.91
C THR A 24 20.66 -1.85 2.08
N VAL A 25 19.86 -0.80 1.92
CA VAL A 25 18.70 -0.81 1.04
C VAL A 25 19.19 -0.95 -0.40
N PRO A 26 18.73 -1.97 -1.16
CA PRO A 26 19.12 -2.13 -2.56
C PRO A 26 18.70 -0.90 -3.38
N THR A 27 19.61 -0.33 -4.14
CA THR A 27 19.37 0.87 -4.95
C THR A 27 18.74 0.58 -6.32
N SER A 28 18.57 -0.69 -6.67
CA SER A 28 17.86 -1.11 -7.88
C SER A 28 16.85 -2.20 -7.57
N ARG A 29 15.71 -2.16 -8.28
CA ARG A 29 14.63 -3.14 -8.16
C ARG A 29 15.06 -4.58 -8.47
N ASP A 30 16.14 -4.75 -9.24
CA ASP A 30 16.62 -6.04 -9.69
C ASP A 30 17.48 -6.77 -8.64
N GLN A 31 17.77 -6.13 -7.50
CA GLN A 31 18.64 -6.65 -6.45
C GLN A 31 17.94 -6.98 -5.13
N VAL A 32 16.62 -7.03 -5.11
CA VAL A 32 15.90 -7.50 -3.92
C VAL A 32 16.04 -9.02 -3.83
N ALA A 33 17.13 -9.48 -3.23
CA ALA A 33 17.22 -10.87 -2.81
C ALA A 33 16.29 -11.07 -1.61
N TYR A 34 15.24 -11.85 -1.78
CA TYR A 34 14.40 -12.25 -0.66
C TYR A 34 15.22 -13.13 0.28
N PRO A 35 15.38 -12.75 1.56
CA PRO A 35 16.03 -13.62 2.53
C PRO A 35 15.13 -14.84 2.76
N GLY A 36 15.44 -15.95 2.16
CA GLY A 36 14.65 -17.18 2.32
C GLY A 36 14.65 -18.09 1.10
N GLY A 37 15.41 -17.77 0.06
CA GLY A 37 15.56 -18.65 -1.08
C GLY A 37 14.55 -18.39 -2.21
N GLN A 38 14.56 -19.26 -3.18
CA GLN A 38 13.68 -19.20 -4.34
C GLN A 38 12.21 -19.27 -3.91
N LEU A 39 11.38 -18.44 -4.53
CA LEU A 39 9.93 -18.58 -4.40
C LEU A 39 9.53 -20.01 -4.78
N PRO A 40 8.61 -20.63 -4.05
CA PRO A 40 8.15 -21.98 -4.37
C PRO A 40 7.75 -22.07 -5.85
N ASN A 41 8.28 -23.09 -6.55
CA ASN A 41 8.01 -23.35 -7.96
C ASN A 41 8.50 -22.28 -8.96
N ASN A 42 9.41 -21.36 -8.56
CA ASN A 42 9.95 -20.33 -9.43
C ASN A 42 8.86 -19.70 -10.34
N PRO A 43 7.84 -19.03 -9.77
CA PRO A 43 6.69 -18.55 -10.53
C PRO A 43 7.15 -17.56 -11.59
N LYS A 44 6.77 -17.80 -12.84
CA LYS A 44 6.95 -16.82 -13.89
C LYS A 44 5.86 -15.77 -13.75
N VAL A 45 6.24 -14.55 -13.39
CA VAL A 45 5.33 -13.41 -13.31
C VAL A 45 5.66 -12.42 -14.42
N ALA A 46 4.61 -11.85 -15.01
CA ALA A 46 4.72 -10.79 -16.00
C ALA A 46 3.82 -9.62 -15.59
N LEU A 47 4.29 -8.41 -15.81
CA LEU A 47 3.45 -7.22 -15.65
C LEU A 47 2.72 -6.95 -16.95
N VAL A 48 1.41 -6.82 -16.87
CA VAL A 48 0.55 -6.45 -17.99
C VAL A 48 0.00 -5.07 -17.71
N LYS A 49 0.24 -4.13 -18.64
CA LYS A 49 -0.31 -2.79 -18.54
C LYS A 49 -1.83 -2.84 -18.78
N ILE A 50 -2.61 -2.32 -17.84
CA ILE A 50 -4.08 -2.32 -17.88
C ILE A 50 -4.62 -1.00 -18.43
N ALA A 51 -4.03 0.14 -18.08
CA ALA A 51 -4.49 1.45 -18.50
C ALA A 51 -3.35 2.46 -18.57
N ASP A 52 -3.56 3.51 -19.38
CA ASP A 52 -2.73 4.71 -19.47
C ASP A 52 -3.55 5.96 -19.12
N GLY A 53 -2.88 7.11 -19.01
CA GLY A 53 -3.54 8.41 -18.84
C GLY A 53 -4.14 8.64 -17.46
N LEU A 54 -3.70 7.90 -16.45
CA LEU A 54 -4.04 8.12 -15.06
C LEU A 54 -3.15 9.21 -14.47
N HIS A 55 -3.73 10.02 -13.60
CA HIS A 55 -3.04 11.11 -12.91
C HIS A 55 -2.86 10.76 -11.43
N ASP A 56 -1.62 10.47 -11.02
CA ASP A 56 -1.26 10.14 -9.64
C ASP A 56 -2.14 9.01 -9.02
N PRO A 57 -2.16 7.79 -9.63
CA PRO A 57 -3.00 6.70 -9.15
C PRO A 57 -2.42 6.12 -7.85
N VAL A 58 -3.27 5.99 -6.82
CA VAL A 58 -2.86 5.56 -5.47
C VAL A 58 -3.65 4.38 -4.93
N GLY A 59 -4.81 4.06 -5.51
CA GLY A 59 -5.65 2.96 -5.05
C GLY A 59 -6.39 2.26 -6.17
N VAL A 60 -6.69 0.98 -5.98
CA VAL A 60 -7.47 0.15 -6.91
C VAL A 60 -8.49 -0.67 -6.16
N ALA A 61 -9.71 -0.78 -6.70
CA ALA A 61 -10.77 -1.61 -6.15
C ALA A 61 -11.62 -2.24 -7.25
N ALA A 62 -12.34 -3.30 -6.89
CA ALA A 62 -13.39 -3.91 -7.70
C ALA A 62 -14.71 -3.85 -6.94
N ALA A 63 -15.81 -3.58 -7.65
CA ALA A 63 -17.13 -3.50 -7.01
C ALA A 63 -17.78 -4.88 -6.81
N PHE A 64 -17.27 -5.94 -7.45
CA PHE A 64 -17.82 -7.30 -7.44
C PHE A 64 -19.29 -7.38 -7.88
N ASP A 65 -19.76 -6.39 -8.65
CA ASP A 65 -21.13 -6.27 -9.18
C ASP A 65 -21.38 -7.14 -10.43
N GLY A 66 -20.38 -7.90 -10.85
CA GLY A 66 -20.41 -8.72 -12.06
C GLY A 66 -20.02 -7.97 -13.34
N SER A 67 -19.74 -6.67 -13.29
CA SER A 67 -19.35 -5.88 -14.47
C SER A 67 -17.90 -6.10 -14.91
N GLY A 68 -17.04 -6.61 -14.03
CA GLY A 68 -15.61 -6.76 -14.27
C GLY A 68 -14.85 -5.44 -14.39
N ARG A 69 -15.45 -4.32 -13.95
CA ARG A 69 -14.81 -3.01 -13.92
C ARG A 69 -13.79 -2.92 -12.81
N ILE A 70 -12.74 -2.17 -13.07
CA ILE A 70 -11.73 -1.80 -12.09
C ILE A 70 -11.87 -0.30 -11.83
N PHE A 71 -11.83 0.07 -10.56
CA PHE A 71 -11.93 1.46 -10.10
C PHE A 71 -10.58 1.90 -9.56
N ILE A 72 -10.06 3.02 -10.06
CA ILE A 72 -8.73 3.52 -9.73
C ILE A 72 -8.88 4.90 -9.10
N CYS A 73 -8.40 5.04 -7.87
CA CYS A 73 -8.35 6.32 -7.18
C CYS A 73 -7.17 7.13 -7.68
N GLU A 74 -7.43 8.33 -8.15
CA GLU A 74 -6.43 9.36 -8.40
C GLU A 74 -6.38 10.27 -7.17
N ARG A 75 -5.20 10.51 -6.63
CA ARG A 75 -4.98 11.27 -5.38
C ARG A 75 -5.65 12.65 -5.41
N VAL A 76 -5.75 13.25 -6.57
CA VAL A 76 -6.42 14.56 -6.79
C VAL A 76 -7.91 14.56 -6.47
N GLY A 77 -8.55 13.43 -6.20
CA GLY A 77 -9.97 13.34 -5.83
C GLY A 77 -10.88 12.75 -6.89
N ARG A 78 -10.35 11.97 -7.84
CA ARG A 78 -11.16 11.28 -8.85
C ARG A 78 -11.07 9.78 -8.70
N VAL A 79 -12.18 9.10 -8.98
CA VAL A 79 -12.20 7.66 -9.17
C VAL A 79 -12.44 7.37 -10.66
N ARG A 80 -11.46 6.77 -11.31
CA ARG A 80 -11.51 6.41 -12.73
C ARG A 80 -12.02 4.98 -12.89
N ILE A 81 -12.63 4.70 -14.05
CA ILE A 81 -13.12 3.36 -14.39
C ILE A 81 -12.30 2.80 -15.54
N VAL A 82 -11.80 1.59 -15.34
CA VAL A 82 -11.31 0.74 -16.44
C VAL A 82 -12.32 -0.38 -16.66
N THR A 83 -12.79 -0.53 -17.87
CA THR A 83 -13.72 -1.61 -18.23
C THR A 83 -13.02 -2.96 -18.20
N LYS A 84 -13.78 -4.07 -18.20
CA LYS A 84 -13.24 -5.43 -18.27
C LYS A 84 -12.37 -5.66 -19.51
N ASP A 85 -12.59 -4.87 -20.57
CA ASP A 85 -11.84 -4.97 -21.83
C ASP A 85 -10.60 -4.05 -21.85
N GLY A 86 -10.23 -3.47 -20.68
CA GLY A 86 -9.05 -2.64 -20.51
C GLY A 86 -9.18 -1.20 -20.99
N LYS A 87 -10.39 -0.70 -21.25
CA LYS A 87 -10.61 0.68 -21.70
C LYS A 87 -10.78 1.60 -20.49
N LEU A 88 -9.95 2.64 -20.38
CA LEU A 88 -10.16 3.74 -19.45
C LEU A 88 -11.30 4.63 -19.96
N LEU A 89 -12.33 4.84 -19.14
CA LEU A 89 -13.45 5.72 -19.49
C LEU A 89 -13.07 7.20 -19.29
N ASP A 90 -13.53 8.04 -20.20
CA ASP A 90 -13.29 9.50 -20.15
C ASP A 90 -13.98 10.12 -18.93
N LYS A 91 -15.23 9.70 -18.66
CA LYS A 91 -15.99 10.16 -17.51
C LYS A 91 -15.56 9.40 -16.24
N PRO A 92 -15.11 10.08 -15.18
CA PRO A 92 -14.82 9.41 -13.92
C PRO A 92 -16.11 8.88 -13.27
N PHE A 93 -15.96 7.86 -12.42
CA PHE A 93 -17.02 7.36 -11.55
C PHE A 93 -17.40 8.38 -10.50
N LEU A 94 -16.40 8.99 -9.89
CA LEU A 94 -16.54 10.05 -8.90
C LEU A 94 -15.54 11.16 -9.21
N ASP A 95 -15.97 12.41 -9.07
CA ASP A 95 -15.11 13.57 -9.22
C ASP A 95 -15.37 14.54 -8.06
N LEU A 96 -14.58 14.43 -7.01
CA LEU A 96 -14.66 15.28 -5.83
C LEU A 96 -14.08 16.68 -6.09
N THR A 97 -13.30 16.86 -7.15
CA THR A 97 -12.76 18.18 -7.52
C THR A 97 -13.83 19.16 -7.96
N LYS A 98 -15.04 18.66 -8.24
CA LYS A 98 -16.18 19.45 -8.71
C LYS A 98 -17.34 19.52 -7.71
N ILE A 99 -17.24 18.80 -6.59
CA ILE A 99 -18.27 18.83 -5.56
C ILE A 99 -18.01 20.05 -4.66
N ASN A 100 -18.60 21.18 -5.05
CA ASN A 100 -18.66 22.34 -4.18
C ASN A 100 -20.11 22.50 -3.68
N PRO A 101 -20.40 22.04 -2.46
CA PRO A 101 -20.73 23.04 -1.45
C PRO A 101 -19.93 22.86 -0.15
N LEU A 102 -19.05 21.90 -0.04
CA LEU A 102 -18.22 21.73 1.15
C LEU A 102 -16.96 22.61 1.14
N GLY A 103 -16.78 23.40 0.06
CA GLY A 103 -15.81 24.49 -0.01
C GLY A 103 -14.35 24.08 -0.04
N ASN A 104 -14.07 22.79 0.04
CA ASN A 104 -12.72 22.30 -0.05
C ASN A 104 -12.69 21.04 -0.88
N ASP A 105 -12.14 21.20 -2.01
CA ASP A 105 -11.58 20.14 -2.82
C ASP A 105 -10.70 19.24 -1.97
N VAL A 106 -10.55 18.03 -2.41
CA VAL A 106 -9.59 17.10 -1.83
C VAL A 106 -8.24 17.79 -1.74
N GLN A 107 -7.74 18.01 -0.53
CA GLN A 107 -6.46 18.68 -0.34
C GLN A 107 -5.34 17.77 -0.82
N THR A 108 -4.43 18.32 -1.59
CA THR A 108 -3.29 17.59 -2.14
C THR A 108 -1.95 18.30 -1.89
N GLY A 109 -1.98 19.33 -1.04
CA GLY A 109 -0.80 20.15 -0.73
C GLY A 109 0.29 19.40 0.07
N PHE A 110 -0.06 18.26 0.65
CA PHE A 110 0.86 17.41 1.40
C PHE A 110 0.81 15.98 0.85
N VAL A 111 1.90 15.21 0.97
CA VAL A 111 2.03 13.88 0.36
C VAL A 111 0.99 12.88 0.87
N GLU A 112 0.50 13.05 2.08
CA GLU A 112 -0.48 12.17 2.72
C GLU A 112 -1.93 12.67 2.55
N GLN A 113 -2.14 13.77 1.85
CA GLN A 113 -3.47 14.30 1.52
C GLN A 113 -3.93 13.79 0.17
N GLY A 114 -5.24 13.59 0.04
CA GLY A 114 -5.84 13.18 -1.22
C GLY A 114 -6.89 12.10 -1.06
N LEU A 115 -7.43 11.62 -2.19
CA LEU A 115 -8.31 10.47 -2.25
C LEU A 115 -7.48 9.20 -2.34
N TRP A 116 -7.42 8.42 -1.27
CA TRP A 116 -6.54 7.26 -1.16
C TRP A 116 -7.18 5.94 -1.56
N SER A 117 -8.45 5.77 -1.23
CA SER A 117 -9.11 4.48 -1.46
C SER A 117 -10.60 4.63 -1.70
N ILE A 118 -11.18 3.61 -2.30
CA ILE A 118 -12.61 3.36 -2.41
C ILE A 118 -12.92 1.92 -2.01
N ALA A 119 -13.97 1.73 -1.27
CA ALA A 119 -14.53 0.42 -0.94
C ALA A 119 -15.99 0.38 -1.36
N PHE A 120 -16.43 -0.74 -1.91
CA PHE A 120 -17.81 -0.95 -2.31
C PHE A 120 -18.53 -1.80 -1.26
N ASP A 121 -19.79 -1.46 -1.02
CA ASP A 121 -20.67 -2.27 -0.21
C ASP A 121 -20.81 -3.67 -0.84
N PRO A 122 -20.89 -4.76 -0.06
CA PRO A 122 -21.11 -6.10 -0.60
C PRO A 122 -22.33 -6.20 -1.52
N ASP A 123 -23.37 -5.42 -1.24
CA ASP A 123 -24.61 -5.37 -2.02
C ASP A 123 -24.61 -4.21 -3.03
N PHE A 124 -23.44 -3.69 -3.43
CA PHE A 124 -23.32 -2.52 -4.31
C PHE A 124 -24.16 -2.64 -5.58
N LYS A 125 -24.29 -3.82 -6.13
CA LYS A 125 -25.11 -4.08 -7.31
C LYS A 125 -26.57 -3.63 -7.13
N THR A 126 -27.07 -3.66 -5.90
CA THR A 126 -28.45 -3.35 -5.56
C THR A 126 -28.61 -1.98 -4.90
N ASN A 127 -27.73 -1.66 -3.92
CA ASN A 127 -27.86 -0.47 -3.10
C ASN A 127 -27.01 0.71 -3.59
N HIS A 128 -26.00 0.45 -4.43
CA HIS A 128 -25.06 1.43 -4.98
C HIS A 128 -24.25 2.20 -3.93
N TYR A 129 -24.08 1.66 -2.72
CA TYR A 129 -23.31 2.29 -1.68
C TYR A 129 -21.81 2.00 -1.85
N PHE A 130 -21.01 3.02 -1.68
CA PHE A 130 -19.56 2.94 -1.63
C PHE A 130 -19.01 3.97 -0.65
N TYR A 131 -17.79 3.75 -0.20
CA TYR A 131 -17.11 4.56 0.79
C TYR A 131 -15.78 5.02 0.23
N VAL A 132 -15.38 6.24 0.52
CA VAL A 132 -14.09 6.81 0.09
C VAL A 132 -13.31 7.32 1.29
N HIS A 133 -12.02 7.20 1.18
CA HIS A 133 -11.09 7.69 2.20
C HIS A 133 -10.03 8.58 1.54
#